data_45b8e6a9ed368bc6c5db33acda9c0fca
#
_entry.id   45b8e6a9ed368bc6c5db33acda9c0fca
#
_cell.length_a   1.000
_cell.length_b   1.000
_cell.length_c   1.000
_cell.angle_alpha   90.00
_cell.angle_beta   90.00
_cell.angle_gamma   90.00
#
_symmetry.space_group_name_H-M   'P 1'
#
loop_
_entity.id
_entity.type
_entity.pdbx_description
1 polymer ?
#
loop_
_entity_poly.entity_id
_entity_poly.type
_entity_poly.pdbx_seq_one_letter_code
_entity_poly.pdbx_strand_id
1 'polypeptide(L)'
;MVIGFFLAMLVKREARGVGFARALIYYPNIAPTIGFATVWTYLLTPTVGFISQVAKMMGVTAPDFLNDPQYAIYTIMVVYLWREAGFVMIFYTSGLQNISPEYYEAALIDGASPFTMLRKITLPLVRPTTVFVLMCTMANSFKMVDPIVTMTTKGGPNNSTNVLMYHIYQTAFAYWDIGLSLIHISASRTTARCAARRASGASCPPSPA
;
A
#
# COMPACT_ATOMS: atom_id res chain seq x y z
N MET A 1 -4.55 -0.66 -5.02
CA MET A 1 -5.87 -0.10 -5.35
C MET A 1 -6.86 -1.17 -5.84
N VAL A 2 -6.53 -1.94 -6.89
CA VAL A 2 -7.43 -2.98 -7.44
C VAL A 2 -7.87 -3.98 -6.37
N ILE A 3 -6.93 -4.52 -5.58
CA ILE A 3 -7.22 -5.44 -4.49
C ILE A 3 -8.18 -4.83 -3.46
N GLY A 4 -7.93 -3.59 -3.03
CA GLY A 4 -8.79 -2.90 -2.06
C GLY A 4 -10.18 -2.60 -2.60
N PHE A 5 -10.31 -2.26 -3.88
CA PHE A 5 -11.61 -2.11 -4.54
C PHE A 5 -12.38 -3.43 -4.59
N PHE A 6 -11.69 -4.53 -4.93
CA PHE A 6 -12.32 -5.86 -4.96
C PHE A 6 -12.77 -6.30 -3.57
N LEU A 7 -11.95 -6.08 -2.54
CA LEU A 7 -12.31 -6.30 -1.15
C LEU A 7 -13.52 -5.46 -0.73
N ALA A 8 -13.55 -4.18 -1.12
CA ALA A 8 -14.69 -3.30 -0.84
C ALA A 8 -15.99 -3.82 -1.48
N MET A 9 -15.93 -4.35 -2.70
CA MET A 9 -17.09 -4.95 -3.36
C MET A 9 -17.57 -6.22 -2.65
N LEU A 10 -16.66 -7.08 -2.19
CA LEU A 10 -17.01 -8.28 -1.43
C LEU A 10 -17.68 -7.93 -0.10
N VAL A 11 -17.21 -6.86 0.55
CA VAL A 11 -17.64 -6.41 1.87
C VAL A 11 -18.79 -5.38 1.80
N LYS A 12 -19.23 -4.96 0.60
CA LYS A 12 -20.37 -4.06 0.39
C LYS A 12 -21.68 -4.69 0.90
N ARG A 13 -21.87 -6.01 0.80
CA ARG A 13 -23.08 -6.70 1.22
C ARG A 13 -23.28 -6.57 2.73
N GLU A 14 -24.43 -6.11 3.15
CA GLU A 14 -24.87 -6.10 4.55
C GLU A 14 -25.32 -7.52 4.95
N ALA A 15 -24.36 -8.40 5.23
CA ALA A 15 -24.63 -9.72 5.77
C ALA A 15 -24.14 -9.80 7.23
N ARG A 16 -24.79 -10.65 8.04
CA ARG A 16 -24.33 -10.95 9.42
C ARG A 16 -22.87 -11.42 9.37
N GLY A 17 -21.95 -10.73 10.07
CA GLY A 17 -20.52 -11.06 10.11
C GLY A 17 -19.62 -10.21 9.19
N VAL A 18 -20.15 -9.48 8.22
CA VAL A 18 -19.36 -8.61 7.33
C VAL A 18 -18.67 -7.48 8.11
N GLY A 19 -19.28 -6.97 9.18
CA GLY A 19 -18.64 -6.00 10.06
C GLY A 19 -17.36 -6.54 10.70
N PHE A 20 -17.37 -7.79 11.12
CA PHE A 20 -16.19 -8.46 11.68
C PHE A 20 -15.10 -8.68 10.61
N ALA A 21 -15.48 -9.07 9.41
CA ALA A 21 -14.52 -9.19 8.28
C ALA A 21 -13.88 -7.84 7.93
N ARG A 22 -14.67 -6.74 7.93
CA ARG A 22 -14.15 -5.38 7.76
C ARG A 22 -13.11 -5.02 8.84
N ALA A 23 -13.43 -5.30 10.11
CA ALA A 23 -12.54 -5.05 11.22
C ALA A 23 -11.23 -5.85 11.11
N LEU A 24 -11.30 -7.13 10.74
CA LEU A 24 -10.12 -7.98 10.54
C LEU A 24 -9.21 -7.49 9.42
N ILE A 25 -9.78 -7.10 8.27
CA ILE A 25 -9.01 -6.61 7.13
C ILE A 25 -8.40 -5.23 7.43
N TYR A 26 -9.07 -4.40 8.21
CA TYR A 26 -8.58 -3.07 8.57
C TYR A 26 -7.65 -3.06 9.78
N TYR A 27 -7.69 -4.08 10.63
CA TYR A 27 -6.89 -4.17 11.86
C TYR A 27 -5.40 -3.86 11.66
N PRO A 28 -4.71 -4.34 10.60
CA PRO A 28 -3.31 -4.03 10.35
C PRO A 28 -3.01 -2.54 10.19
N ASN A 29 -4.01 -1.76 9.83
CA ASN A 29 -3.87 -0.32 9.62
C ASN A 29 -3.97 0.49 10.92
N ILE A 30 -4.69 -0.04 11.92
CA ILE A 30 -4.82 0.57 13.26
C ILE A 30 -3.54 0.32 14.07
N ALA A 31 -2.87 -0.81 13.85
CA ALA A 31 -1.66 -1.16 14.57
C ALA A 31 -0.51 -0.19 14.24
N PRO A 32 0.33 0.17 15.23
CA PRO A 32 1.56 0.94 14.98
C PRO A 32 2.43 0.23 13.92
N THR A 33 2.92 0.96 12.93
CA THR A 33 3.66 0.39 11.79
C THR A 33 4.86 -0.44 12.22
N ILE A 34 5.60 0.04 13.22
CA ILE A 34 6.78 -0.64 13.77
C ILE A 34 6.37 -1.97 14.43
N GLY A 35 5.31 -1.95 15.27
CA GLY A 35 4.82 -3.17 15.91
C GLY A 35 4.32 -4.20 14.90
N PHE A 36 3.58 -3.77 13.89
CA PHE A 36 3.14 -4.62 12.79
C PHE A 36 4.32 -5.23 12.02
N ALA A 37 5.33 -4.42 11.69
CA ALA A 37 6.53 -4.89 11.00
C ALA A 37 7.33 -5.88 11.84
N THR A 38 7.44 -5.66 13.16
CA THR A 38 8.13 -6.59 14.10
C THR A 38 7.46 -7.97 14.14
N VAL A 39 6.11 -8.01 14.18
CA VAL A 39 5.37 -9.28 14.12
C VAL A 39 5.68 -10.03 12.82
N TRP A 40 5.69 -9.33 11.69
CA TRP A 40 6.03 -9.96 10.41
C TRP A 40 7.48 -10.44 10.35
N THR A 41 8.43 -9.67 10.92
CA THR A 41 9.82 -10.09 11.02
C THR A 41 9.93 -11.42 11.78
N TYR A 42 9.23 -11.52 12.92
CA TYR A 42 9.20 -12.76 13.68
C TYR A 42 8.57 -13.94 12.91
N LEU A 43 7.44 -13.72 12.23
CA LEU A 43 6.76 -14.75 11.43
C LEU A 43 7.60 -15.27 10.26
N LEU A 44 8.45 -14.39 9.68
CA LEU A 44 9.30 -14.68 8.51
C LEU A 44 10.70 -15.19 8.89
N THR A 45 11.06 -15.22 10.17
CA THR A 45 12.40 -15.70 10.62
C THR A 45 12.59 -17.17 10.20
N PRO A 46 13.72 -17.52 9.55
CA PRO A 46 13.91 -18.86 8.96
C PRO A 46 13.90 -20.01 9.96
N THR A 47 14.33 -19.76 11.21
CA THR A 47 14.54 -20.82 12.22
C THR A 47 13.31 -21.04 13.09
N VAL A 48 12.65 -19.98 13.54
CA VAL A 48 11.60 -19.99 14.57
C VAL A 48 10.26 -19.52 14.04
N GLY A 49 10.25 -18.86 12.84
CA GLY A 49 9.06 -18.26 12.26
C GLY A 49 7.97 -19.27 11.92
N PHE A 50 6.72 -18.88 12.15
CA PHE A 50 5.55 -19.70 11.88
C PHE A 50 5.50 -20.19 10.42
N ILE A 51 5.82 -19.31 9.47
CA ILE A 51 5.83 -19.63 8.03
C ILE A 51 6.87 -20.70 7.72
N SER A 52 8.05 -20.61 8.31
CA SER A 52 9.11 -21.61 8.13
C SER A 52 8.75 -22.96 8.75
N GLN A 53 8.05 -22.97 9.89
CA GLN A 53 7.57 -24.20 10.51
C GLN A 53 6.50 -24.89 9.67
N VAL A 54 5.52 -24.14 9.16
CA VAL A 54 4.49 -24.67 8.27
C VAL A 54 5.11 -25.22 6.98
N ALA A 55 6.06 -24.51 6.38
CA ALA A 55 6.76 -24.98 5.19
C ALA A 55 7.52 -26.30 5.45
N LYS A 56 8.18 -26.42 6.59
CA LYS A 56 8.85 -27.69 7.00
C LYS A 56 7.87 -28.83 7.17
N MET A 57 6.68 -28.60 7.73
CA MET A 57 5.62 -29.62 7.83
C MET A 57 5.12 -30.08 6.46
N MET A 58 5.16 -29.19 5.46
CA MET A 58 4.80 -29.49 4.06
C MET A 58 5.97 -30.11 3.26
N GLY A 59 7.13 -30.34 3.90
CA GLY A 59 8.31 -30.90 3.25
C GLY A 59 9.06 -29.94 2.32
N VAL A 60 8.77 -28.63 2.44
CA VAL A 60 9.42 -27.57 1.64
C VAL A 60 10.36 -26.77 2.51
N THR A 61 11.58 -26.56 2.06
CA THR A 61 12.52 -25.61 2.71
C THR A 61 12.11 -24.19 2.36
N ALA A 62 11.64 -23.43 3.35
CA ALA A 62 11.32 -22.02 3.14
C ALA A 62 12.60 -21.23 2.83
N PRO A 63 12.61 -20.39 1.78
CA PRO A 63 13.73 -19.49 1.53
C PRO A 63 13.84 -18.45 2.66
N ASP A 64 14.99 -17.85 2.80
CA ASP A 64 15.18 -16.75 3.75
C ASP A 64 14.58 -15.45 3.17
N PHE A 65 13.34 -15.19 3.53
CA PHE A 65 12.55 -14.09 2.97
C PHE A 65 13.12 -12.69 3.26
N LEU A 66 13.93 -12.53 4.31
CA LEU A 66 14.41 -11.22 4.75
C LEU A 66 15.89 -10.99 4.43
N ASN A 67 16.70 -12.08 4.42
CA ASN A 67 18.15 -11.97 4.22
C ASN A 67 18.59 -12.36 2.80
N ASP A 68 17.69 -12.81 1.94
CA ASP A 68 17.98 -13.05 0.53
C ASP A 68 17.68 -11.77 -0.28
N PRO A 69 18.66 -11.21 -1.04
CA PRO A 69 18.48 -10.01 -1.84
C PRO A 69 17.35 -10.09 -2.85
N GLN A 70 17.06 -11.30 -3.34
CA GLN A 70 16.01 -11.51 -4.34
C GLN A 70 14.61 -11.43 -3.74
N TYR A 71 14.42 -11.90 -2.51
CA TYR A 71 13.10 -12.00 -1.88
C TYR A 71 12.79 -10.86 -0.93
N ALA A 72 13.79 -10.20 -0.35
CA ALA A 72 13.60 -9.19 0.71
C ALA A 72 12.68 -8.04 0.28
N ILE A 73 12.89 -7.46 -0.91
CA ILE A 73 12.07 -6.35 -1.39
C ILE A 73 10.63 -6.79 -1.68
N TYR A 74 10.43 -7.96 -2.28
CA TYR A 74 9.10 -8.48 -2.58
C TYR A 74 8.32 -8.79 -1.31
N THR A 75 8.99 -9.33 -0.31
CA THR A 75 8.41 -9.63 1.00
C THR A 75 7.87 -8.36 1.68
N ILE A 76 8.70 -7.31 1.72
CA ILE A 76 8.28 -6.01 2.25
C ILE A 76 7.10 -5.44 1.45
N MET A 77 7.16 -5.54 0.12
CA MET A 77 6.08 -5.06 -0.75
C MET A 77 4.76 -5.80 -0.46
N VAL A 78 4.78 -7.11 -0.28
CA VAL A 78 3.57 -7.91 0.02
C VAL A 78 2.99 -7.53 1.37
N VAL A 79 3.81 -7.42 2.40
CA VAL A 79 3.39 -7.03 3.76
C VAL A 79 2.79 -5.63 3.76
N TYR A 80 3.42 -4.68 3.08
CA TYR A 80 2.93 -3.32 2.95
C TYR A 80 1.65 -3.23 2.13
N LEU A 81 1.56 -3.98 1.03
CA LEU A 81 0.39 -4.03 0.16
C LEU A 81 -0.84 -4.58 0.90
N TRP A 82 -0.65 -5.60 1.75
CA TRP A 82 -1.74 -6.12 2.58
C TRP A 82 -2.27 -5.07 3.55
N ARG A 83 -1.38 -4.34 4.21
CA ARG A 83 -1.75 -3.23 5.09
C ARG A 83 -2.51 -2.13 4.36
N GLU A 84 -1.98 -1.65 3.24
CA GLU A 84 -2.61 -0.61 2.42
C GLU A 84 -3.93 -1.06 1.79
N ALA A 85 -4.10 -2.35 1.51
CA ALA A 85 -5.35 -2.88 0.98
C ALA A 85 -6.54 -2.64 1.93
N GLY A 86 -6.33 -2.75 3.25
CA GLY A 86 -7.34 -2.43 4.27
C GLY A 86 -7.73 -0.95 4.27
N PHE A 87 -6.75 -0.06 4.17
CA PHE A 87 -6.98 1.39 4.04
C PHE A 87 -7.82 1.72 2.80
N VAL A 88 -7.40 1.23 1.66
CA VAL A 88 -8.08 1.43 0.37
C VAL A 88 -9.50 0.86 0.39
N MET A 89 -9.69 -0.32 1.00
CA MET A 89 -11.00 -0.97 1.14
C MET A 89 -12.03 -0.08 1.85
N ILE A 90 -11.64 0.58 2.95
CA ILE A 90 -12.57 1.43 3.71
C ILE A 90 -13.03 2.62 2.89
N PHE A 91 -12.11 3.32 2.21
CA PHE A 91 -12.50 4.46 1.37
C PHE A 91 -13.40 4.05 0.22
N TYR A 92 -13.12 2.92 -0.44
CA TYR A 92 -14.01 2.42 -1.49
C TYR A 92 -15.36 1.94 -0.94
N THR A 93 -15.39 1.34 0.25
CA THR A 93 -16.65 0.95 0.88
C THR A 93 -17.52 2.17 1.16
N SER A 94 -16.94 3.25 1.70
CA SER A 94 -17.64 4.51 1.91
C SER A 94 -18.13 5.13 0.58
N GLY A 95 -17.27 5.16 -0.44
CA GLY A 95 -17.63 5.65 -1.77
C GLY A 95 -18.75 4.83 -2.43
N LEU A 96 -18.75 3.52 -2.22
CA LEU A 96 -19.81 2.62 -2.74
C LEU A 96 -21.14 2.76 -1.98
N GLN A 97 -21.10 3.09 -0.68
CA GLN A 97 -22.29 3.33 0.14
C GLN A 97 -22.99 4.66 -0.21
N ASN A 98 -22.24 5.63 -0.71
CA ASN A 98 -22.81 6.91 -1.14
C ASN A 98 -23.58 6.85 -2.47
N ILE A 99 -23.54 5.71 -3.16
CA ILE A 99 -24.34 5.52 -4.39
C ILE A 99 -25.75 5.12 -3.98
N SER A 100 -26.74 5.94 -4.36
CA SER A 100 -28.16 5.63 -4.10
C SER A 100 -28.57 4.28 -4.70
N PRO A 101 -29.28 3.44 -3.95
CA PRO A 101 -29.77 2.15 -4.45
C PRO A 101 -30.71 2.29 -5.66
N GLU A 102 -31.38 3.44 -5.82
CA GLU A 102 -32.27 3.73 -6.93
C GLU A 102 -31.59 3.56 -8.31
N TYR A 103 -30.30 3.90 -8.43
CA TYR A 103 -29.56 3.69 -9.68
C TYR A 103 -29.43 2.21 -10.04
N TYR A 104 -29.29 1.34 -9.04
CA TYR A 104 -29.21 -0.10 -9.27
C TYR A 104 -30.57 -0.71 -9.57
N GLU A 105 -31.62 -0.21 -8.91
CA GLU A 105 -33.01 -0.65 -9.14
C GLU A 105 -33.49 -0.28 -10.56
N ALA A 106 -33.26 0.96 -10.99
CA ALA A 106 -33.58 1.40 -12.35
C ALA A 106 -32.84 0.55 -13.40
N ALA A 107 -31.54 0.28 -13.18
CA ALA A 107 -30.76 -0.56 -14.09
C ALA A 107 -31.24 -2.01 -14.14
N LEU A 108 -31.78 -2.54 -13.04
CA LEU A 108 -32.39 -3.87 -13.02
C LEU A 108 -33.68 -3.92 -13.84
N ILE A 109 -34.51 -2.87 -13.78
CA ILE A 109 -35.72 -2.74 -14.59
C ILE A 109 -35.34 -2.69 -16.08
N ASP A 110 -34.26 -1.99 -16.43
CA ASP A 110 -33.70 -1.93 -17.79
C ASP A 110 -33.06 -3.23 -18.26
N GLY A 111 -33.02 -4.28 -17.44
CA GLY A 111 -32.41 -5.58 -17.77
C GLY A 111 -30.88 -5.58 -17.80
N ALA A 112 -30.20 -4.62 -17.15
CA ALA A 112 -28.79 -4.52 -17.15
C ALA A 112 -28.12 -5.70 -16.39
N SER A 113 -27.12 -6.33 -17.00
CA SER A 113 -26.33 -7.37 -16.35
C SER A 113 -25.47 -6.80 -15.21
N PRO A 114 -25.08 -7.62 -14.20
CA PRO A 114 -24.21 -7.16 -13.10
C PRO A 114 -22.90 -6.53 -13.57
N PHE A 115 -22.32 -7.05 -14.64
CA PHE A 115 -21.10 -6.49 -15.23
C PHE A 115 -21.34 -5.12 -15.88
N THR A 116 -22.51 -4.95 -16.52
CA THR A 116 -22.91 -3.66 -17.10
C THR A 116 -23.13 -2.62 -16.00
N MET A 117 -23.80 -2.98 -14.91
CA MET A 117 -23.97 -2.12 -13.73
C MET A 117 -22.64 -1.71 -13.11
N LEU A 118 -21.69 -2.66 -12.97
CA LEU A 118 -20.36 -2.36 -12.48
C LEU A 118 -19.64 -1.33 -13.36
N ARG A 119 -19.66 -1.54 -14.69
CA ARG A 119 -18.90 -0.73 -15.63
C ARG A 119 -19.55 0.64 -15.91
N LYS A 120 -20.88 0.71 -16.01
CA LYS A 120 -21.61 1.92 -16.43
C LYS A 120 -22.12 2.76 -15.26
N ILE A 121 -22.33 2.17 -14.07
CA ILE A 121 -22.85 2.87 -12.90
C ILE A 121 -21.80 2.96 -11.80
N THR A 122 -21.32 1.82 -11.30
CA THR A 122 -20.45 1.81 -10.12
C THR A 122 -19.11 2.47 -10.39
N LEU A 123 -18.39 2.11 -11.44
CA LEU A 123 -17.06 2.64 -11.76
C LEU A 123 -17.06 4.16 -12.02
N PRO A 124 -17.99 4.75 -12.80
CA PRO A 124 -18.04 6.19 -13.00
C PRO A 124 -18.38 6.96 -11.72
N LEU A 125 -19.34 6.47 -10.91
CA LEU A 125 -19.76 7.15 -9.69
C LEU A 125 -18.68 7.08 -8.57
N VAL A 126 -17.84 6.05 -8.54
CA VAL A 126 -16.73 5.93 -7.59
C VAL A 126 -15.46 6.66 -8.08
N ARG A 127 -15.46 7.23 -9.27
CA ARG A 127 -14.30 7.94 -9.85
C ARG A 127 -13.68 9.00 -8.92
N PRO A 128 -14.45 9.91 -8.29
CA PRO A 128 -13.86 10.89 -7.37
C PRO A 128 -13.16 10.24 -6.17
N THR A 129 -13.75 9.19 -5.59
CA THR A 129 -13.12 8.41 -4.53
C THR A 129 -11.85 7.74 -5.02
N THR A 130 -11.82 7.21 -6.25
CA THR A 130 -10.64 6.59 -6.84
C THR A 130 -9.49 7.58 -6.99
N VAL A 131 -9.75 8.81 -7.45
CA VAL A 131 -8.73 9.85 -7.55
C VAL A 131 -8.17 10.23 -6.18
N PHE A 132 -9.05 10.41 -5.19
CA PHE A 132 -8.66 10.69 -3.82
C PHE A 132 -7.77 9.58 -3.22
N VAL A 133 -8.21 8.33 -3.33
CA VAL A 133 -7.46 7.17 -2.84
C VAL A 133 -6.12 7.03 -3.56
N LEU A 134 -6.08 7.31 -4.87
CA LEU A 134 -4.84 7.31 -5.65
C LEU A 134 -3.83 8.32 -5.08
N MET A 135 -4.26 9.55 -4.84
CA MET A 135 -3.39 10.58 -4.27
C MET A 135 -2.86 10.20 -2.89
N CYS A 136 -3.75 9.67 -2.02
CA CYS A 136 -3.36 9.22 -0.68
C CYS A 136 -2.38 8.05 -0.72
N THR A 137 -2.64 7.03 -1.53
CA THR A 137 -1.76 5.85 -1.62
C THR A 137 -0.41 6.20 -2.24
N MET A 138 -0.36 7.11 -3.22
CA MET A 138 0.91 7.63 -3.74
C MET A 138 1.70 8.36 -2.67
N ALA A 139 1.06 9.26 -1.91
CA ALA A 139 1.72 9.98 -0.82
C ALA A 139 2.25 9.02 0.27
N ASN A 140 1.48 7.99 0.63
CA ASN A 140 1.89 6.97 1.61
C ASN A 140 3.06 6.13 1.09
N SER A 141 3.08 5.77 -0.19
CA SER A 141 4.19 5.01 -0.79
C SER A 141 5.52 5.74 -0.70
N PHE A 142 5.52 7.07 -0.86
CA PHE A 142 6.73 7.86 -0.69
C PHE A 142 7.21 7.97 0.77
N LYS A 143 6.32 7.76 1.75
CA LYS A 143 6.66 7.81 3.18
C LYS A 143 7.10 6.46 3.77
N MET A 144 7.24 5.42 2.97
CA MET A 144 7.53 4.07 3.43
C MET A 144 8.98 3.94 3.93
N VAL A 145 9.20 4.12 5.23
CA VAL A 145 10.49 3.94 5.91
C VAL A 145 10.40 2.88 7.00
N ASP A 146 9.36 2.97 7.85
CA ASP A 146 9.23 2.15 9.06
C ASP A 146 9.34 0.64 8.82
N PRO A 147 8.66 0.04 7.80
CA PRO A 147 8.79 -1.39 7.54
C PRO A 147 10.21 -1.78 7.14
N ILE A 148 10.91 -0.92 6.40
CA ILE A 148 12.26 -1.20 5.93
C ILE A 148 13.24 -1.17 7.10
N VAL A 149 13.16 -0.13 7.95
CA VAL A 149 14.01 0.00 9.15
C VAL A 149 13.81 -1.17 10.11
N THR A 150 12.56 -1.66 10.25
CA THR A 150 12.22 -2.69 11.23
C THR A 150 12.47 -4.11 10.69
N MET A 151 12.11 -4.38 9.44
CA MET A 151 12.18 -5.72 8.86
C MET A 151 13.54 -6.05 8.28
N THR A 152 14.32 -5.04 7.86
CA THR A 152 15.65 -5.24 7.27
C THR A 152 16.71 -4.41 7.97
N THR A 153 17.87 -5.01 8.23
CA THR A 153 19.02 -4.30 8.79
C THR A 153 19.76 -3.55 7.69
N LYS A 154 20.07 -2.27 7.92
CA LYS A 154 20.91 -1.44 7.02
C LYS A 154 20.46 -1.38 5.54
N GLY A 155 19.14 -1.42 5.26
CA GLY A 155 18.65 -1.39 3.87
C GLY A 155 18.63 -2.74 3.18
N GLY A 156 18.63 -3.83 3.95
CA GLY A 156 18.58 -5.20 3.47
C GLY A 156 19.88 -5.74 2.91
N PRO A 157 19.91 -7.03 2.56
CA PRO A 157 21.09 -7.66 2.00
C PRO A 157 21.47 -6.98 0.67
N ASN A 158 22.74 -6.60 0.52
CA ASN A 158 23.27 -5.87 -0.63
C ASN A 158 22.51 -4.57 -0.97
N ASN A 159 21.95 -3.86 0.02
CA ASN A 159 21.11 -2.68 -0.18
C ASN A 159 19.88 -2.92 -1.07
N SER A 160 19.39 -4.14 -1.16
CA SER A 160 18.25 -4.50 -2.03
C SER A 160 16.93 -3.83 -1.65
N THR A 161 16.79 -3.36 -0.40
CA THR A 161 15.60 -2.65 0.10
C THR A 161 15.85 -1.16 0.32
N ASN A 162 16.92 -0.60 -0.25
CA ASN A 162 17.26 0.82 -0.12
C ASN A 162 16.39 1.66 -1.06
N VAL A 163 15.22 2.09 -0.57
CA VAL A 163 14.35 3.03 -1.27
C VAL A 163 14.73 4.48 -0.95
N LEU A 164 14.31 5.42 -1.80
CA LEU A 164 14.66 6.84 -1.69
C LEU A 164 14.46 7.39 -0.26
N MET A 165 13.31 7.14 0.35
CA MET A 165 13.01 7.67 1.69
C MET A 165 13.86 7.02 2.78
N TYR A 166 14.20 5.74 2.63
CA TYR A 166 15.14 5.07 3.54
C TYR A 166 16.56 5.63 3.39
N HIS A 167 17.00 5.92 2.17
CA HIS A 167 18.27 6.57 1.92
C HIS A 167 18.38 7.96 2.57
N ILE A 168 17.31 8.76 2.47
CA ILE A 168 17.22 10.07 3.14
C ILE A 168 17.30 9.90 4.66
N TYR A 169 16.56 8.94 5.22
CA TYR A 169 16.61 8.62 6.65
C TYR A 169 18.01 8.21 7.09
N GLN A 170 18.66 7.33 6.35
CA GLN A 170 20.02 6.86 6.65
C GLN A 170 21.03 8.00 6.58
N THR A 171 20.94 8.88 5.59
CA THR A 171 21.82 10.04 5.46
C THR A 171 21.64 11.01 6.63
N ALA A 172 20.41 11.27 7.07
CA ALA A 172 20.13 12.16 8.17
C ALA A 172 20.56 11.60 9.53
N PHE A 173 20.22 10.34 9.81
CA PHE A 173 20.33 9.77 11.17
C PHE A 173 21.50 8.82 11.37
N ALA A 174 21.97 8.12 10.33
CA ALA A 174 23.12 7.24 10.44
C ALA A 174 24.45 7.96 10.10
N TYR A 175 24.43 8.84 9.10
CA TYR A 175 25.64 9.59 8.69
C TYR A 175 25.70 11.00 9.27
N TRP A 176 24.65 11.45 9.96
CA TRP A 176 24.56 12.80 10.56
C TRP A 176 24.74 13.96 9.58
N ASP A 177 24.57 13.70 8.28
CA ASP A 177 24.62 14.72 7.25
C ASP A 177 23.21 15.26 6.94
N ILE A 178 22.74 16.14 7.81
CA ILE A 178 21.43 16.76 7.70
C ILE A 178 21.34 17.63 6.44
N GLY A 179 22.43 18.26 6.05
CA GLY A 179 22.47 19.12 4.84
C GLY A 179 22.17 18.32 3.58
N LEU A 180 22.84 17.21 3.38
CA LEU A 180 22.65 16.32 2.23
C LEU A 180 21.25 15.69 2.24
N SER A 181 20.75 15.28 3.40
CA SER A 181 19.39 14.74 3.56
C SER A 181 18.34 15.78 3.11
N LEU A 182 18.48 17.05 3.48
CA LEU A 182 17.57 18.12 3.06
C LEU A 182 17.62 18.38 1.54
N ILE A 183 18.80 18.26 0.92
CA ILE A 183 18.95 18.36 -0.52
C ILE A 183 18.19 17.24 -1.23
N HIS A 184 18.28 16.00 -0.75
CA HIS A 184 17.52 14.87 -1.30
C HIS A 184 16.01 15.04 -1.15
N ILE A 185 15.54 15.57 -0.02
CA ILE A 185 14.11 15.89 0.18
C ILE A 185 13.66 16.98 -0.80
N SER A 186 14.45 18.04 -0.98
CA SER A 186 14.09 19.13 -1.89
C SER A 186 14.13 18.68 -3.35
N ALA A 187 15.11 17.89 -3.75
CA ALA A 187 15.23 17.34 -5.09
C ALA A 187 14.05 16.41 -5.42
N SER A 188 13.65 15.53 -4.49
CA SER A 188 12.49 14.66 -4.68
C SER A 188 11.17 15.43 -4.83
N ARG A 189 11.00 16.52 -4.07
CA ARG A 189 9.85 17.42 -4.21
C ARG A 189 9.86 18.17 -5.55
N THR A 190 11.03 18.57 -6.02
CA THR A 190 11.16 19.29 -7.30
C THR A 190 10.85 18.37 -8.47
N THR A 191 11.34 17.14 -8.48
CA THR A 191 11.03 16.13 -9.50
C THR A 191 9.55 15.77 -9.52
N ALA A 192 8.92 15.60 -8.35
CA ALA A 192 7.48 15.32 -8.24
C ALA A 192 6.65 16.51 -8.77
N ARG A 193 7.03 17.76 -8.45
CA ARG A 193 6.37 18.97 -8.99
C ARG A 193 6.57 19.10 -10.50
N CYS A 194 7.76 18.80 -11.01
CA CYS A 194 8.02 18.81 -12.45
C CYS A 194 7.18 17.76 -13.18
N ALA A 195 7.05 16.56 -12.65
CA ALA A 195 6.20 15.52 -13.22
C ALA A 195 4.72 15.96 -13.26
N ALA A 196 4.22 16.54 -12.16
CA ALA A 196 2.86 17.07 -12.11
C ALA A 196 2.63 18.24 -13.09
N ARG A 197 3.59 19.16 -13.23
CA ARG A 197 3.51 20.27 -14.18
C ARG A 197 3.59 19.83 -15.64
N ARG A 198 4.44 18.86 -15.97
CA ARG A 198 4.46 18.25 -17.32
C ARG A 198 3.13 17.62 -17.68
N ALA A 199 2.47 16.98 -16.74
CA ALA A 199 1.11 16.43 -16.95
C ALA A 199 0.06 17.53 -17.21
N SER A 200 0.28 18.75 -16.71
CA SER A 200 -0.59 19.94 -16.95
C SER A 200 -0.12 20.85 -18.09
N GLY A 201 0.92 20.48 -18.84
CA GLY A 201 1.44 21.28 -19.97
C GLY A 201 2.30 22.50 -19.57
N ALA A 202 2.68 22.64 -18.30
CA ALA A 202 3.46 23.79 -17.82
C ALA A 202 4.96 23.50 -17.77
N SER A 203 5.79 24.53 -18.01
CA SER A 203 7.25 24.43 -17.97
C SER A 203 7.79 24.18 -16.57
N CYS A 204 8.88 23.41 -16.46
CA CYS A 204 9.57 23.12 -15.21
C CYS A 204 10.52 24.26 -14.83
N PRO A 205 10.59 24.72 -13.57
CA PRO A 205 11.59 25.68 -13.15
C PRO A 205 13.00 25.09 -13.22
N PRO A 206 14.04 25.90 -13.46
CA PRO A 206 15.41 25.44 -13.47
C PRO A 206 15.79 24.82 -12.12
N SER A 207 16.63 23.78 -12.15
CA SER A 207 17.15 23.15 -10.92
C SER A 207 17.95 24.19 -10.12
N PRO A 208 17.79 24.25 -8.79
CA PRO A 208 18.70 25.05 -7.97
C PRO A 208 20.11 24.48 -8.10
N ALA A 209 21.07 25.34 -8.41
CA ALA A 209 22.49 25.05 -8.49
C ALA A 209 23.07 24.68 -7.12
#